data_c62d2b8ff471930de3858ad89ef9510a
#
_entry.id   c62d2b8ff471930de3858ad89ef9510a
#
_cell.length_a   1.000
_cell.length_b   1.000
_cell.length_c   1.000
_cell.angle_alpha   90.00
_cell.angle_beta   90.00
_cell.angle_gamma   90.00
#
_symmetry.space_group_name_H-M   'P 1'
#
loop_
_entity.id
_entity.type
_entity.pdbx_description
1 polymer ?
#
loop_
_entity_poly.entity_id
_entity_poly.type
_entity_poly.pdbx_seq_one_letter_code
_entity_poly.pdbx_strand_id
1 'polypeptide(L)'
;MSENFKPVTLNFGPQHPAAHGVLRLLVQLEGEVVNKAEPHIGLLHRGTEKLIEQKTYTQAIPYFDRLDYVSPMCQEHAFALAVEDLLNIKAPIRAQYIRVMFAELTRILNHLLNIPAFAMDIGAATPMLLSLIHI
;
A
#
# COMPACT_ATOMS: atom_id res chain seq x y z
N MET A 1 -12.72 -31.47 29.78
CA MET A 1 -13.99 -30.80 29.48
C MET A 1 -13.74 -29.95 28.25
N SER A 2 -14.25 -30.32 27.10
CA SER A 2 -14.18 -29.45 25.89
C SER A 2 -15.27 -28.38 26.10
N GLU A 3 -14.84 -27.15 26.38
CA GLU A 3 -15.74 -26.02 26.30
C GLU A 3 -16.25 -25.90 24.87
N ASN A 4 -17.53 -26.17 24.68
CA ASN A 4 -18.20 -25.95 23.40
C ASN A 4 -18.38 -24.45 23.21
N PHE A 5 -17.36 -23.78 22.66
CA PHE A 5 -17.48 -22.39 22.25
C PHE A 5 -18.42 -22.31 21.03
N LYS A 6 -19.43 -21.46 21.13
CA LYS A 6 -20.26 -21.15 19.95
C LYS A 6 -19.44 -20.32 18.97
N PRO A 7 -19.44 -20.65 17.68
CA PRO A 7 -18.73 -19.85 16.70
C PRO A 7 -19.31 -18.43 16.65
N VAL A 8 -18.42 -17.44 16.71
CA VAL A 8 -18.75 -16.02 16.64
C VAL A 8 -18.20 -15.47 15.33
N THR A 9 -19.01 -14.74 14.57
CA THR A 9 -18.57 -14.05 13.38
C THR A 9 -18.32 -12.57 13.71
N LEU A 10 -17.07 -12.13 13.51
CA LEU A 10 -16.67 -10.74 13.65
C LEU A 10 -16.48 -10.10 12.29
N ASN A 11 -16.89 -8.84 12.17
CA ASN A 11 -16.70 -8.04 10.98
C ASN A 11 -15.71 -6.91 11.28
N PHE A 12 -14.53 -6.97 10.65
CA PHE A 12 -13.52 -5.92 10.71
C PHE A 12 -13.60 -5.06 9.46
N GLY A 13 -13.91 -3.79 9.64
CA GLY A 13 -13.99 -2.81 8.56
C GLY A 13 -15.33 -2.79 7.79
N PRO A 14 -15.40 -1.88 6.81
CA PRO A 14 -14.34 -0.99 6.31
C PRO A 14 -13.92 0.11 7.26
N GLN A 15 -14.73 0.48 8.23
CA GLN A 15 -14.40 1.44 9.29
C GLN A 15 -14.20 0.70 10.61
N HIS A 16 -12.95 0.39 10.93
CA HIS A 16 -12.56 -0.29 12.17
C HIS A 16 -11.14 0.14 12.54
N PRO A 17 -10.83 0.39 13.83
CA PRO A 17 -9.48 0.81 14.27
C PRO A 17 -8.36 -0.16 13.88
N ALA A 18 -8.64 -1.47 13.83
CA ALA A 18 -7.69 -2.50 13.41
C ALA A 18 -7.64 -2.73 11.89
N ALA A 19 -8.49 -2.08 11.11
CA ALA A 19 -8.50 -2.19 9.65
C ALA A 19 -7.90 -0.92 9.06
N HIS A 20 -6.70 -1.03 8.46
CA HIS A 20 -6.07 0.09 7.77
C HIS A 20 -6.80 0.39 6.47
N GLY A 21 -7.32 1.62 6.35
CA GLY A 21 -8.04 2.10 5.17
C GLY A 21 -9.41 1.42 5.00
N VAL A 22 -9.60 0.73 3.88
CA VAL A 22 -10.90 0.16 3.46
C VAL A 22 -10.93 -1.37 3.42
N LEU A 23 -10.17 -2.02 4.26
CA LEU A 23 -10.22 -3.47 4.38
C LEU A 23 -11.51 -3.89 5.11
N ARG A 24 -12.23 -4.84 4.52
CA ARG A 24 -13.31 -5.57 5.18
C ARG A 24 -12.93 -7.04 5.31
N LEU A 25 -12.88 -7.52 6.52
CA LEU A 25 -12.53 -8.90 6.84
C LEU A 25 -13.61 -9.52 7.72
N LEU A 26 -14.25 -10.59 7.24
CA LEU A 26 -15.13 -11.41 8.05
C LEU A 26 -14.35 -12.57 8.65
N VAL A 27 -14.35 -12.67 9.97
CA VAL A 27 -13.60 -13.69 10.71
C VAL A 27 -14.58 -14.52 11.54
N GLN A 28 -14.51 -15.84 11.38
CA GLN A 28 -15.22 -16.78 12.25
C GLN A 28 -14.25 -17.31 13.29
N LEU A 29 -14.62 -17.08 14.57
CA LEU A 29 -13.85 -17.49 15.73
C LEU A 29 -14.56 -18.59 16.50
N GLU A 30 -13.78 -19.52 17.01
CA GLU A 30 -14.21 -20.50 17.99
C GLU A 30 -13.32 -20.35 19.23
N GLY A 31 -13.80 -19.58 20.21
CA GLY A 31 -12.97 -19.02 21.26
C GLY A 31 -11.96 -18.03 20.68
N GLU A 32 -10.66 -18.29 20.85
CA GLU A 32 -9.57 -17.47 20.30
C GLU A 32 -9.01 -18.01 18.95
N VAL A 33 -9.54 -19.14 18.48
CA VAL A 33 -9.07 -19.78 17.25
C VAL A 33 -9.83 -19.23 16.06
N VAL A 34 -9.09 -18.80 15.04
CA VAL A 34 -9.66 -18.38 13.76
C VAL A 34 -9.92 -19.61 12.89
N ASN A 35 -11.20 -19.94 12.68
CA ASN A 35 -11.60 -21.04 11.82
C ASN A 35 -11.68 -20.65 10.35
N LYS A 36 -12.14 -19.43 10.08
CA LYS A 36 -12.31 -18.93 8.71
C LYS A 36 -12.08 -17.43 8.68
N ALA A 37 -11.40 -16.96 7.62
CA ALA A 37 -11.24 -15.55 7.31
C ALA A 37 -11.63 -15.31 5.85
N GLU A 38 -12.58 -14.40 5.62
CA GLU A 38 -13.05 -14.00 4.30
C GLU A 38 -12.74 -12.53 4.06
N PRO A 39 -11.71 -12.21 3.26
CA PRO A 39 -11.44 -10.84 2.86
C PRO A 39 -12.40 -10.39 1.76
N HIS A 40 -13.03 -9.24 1.97
CA HIS A 40 -13.84 -8.57 0.96
C HIS A 40 -13.02 -7.46 0.32
N ILE A 41 -12.49 -7.74 -0.87
CA ILE A 41 -11.67 -6.82 -1.66
C ILE A 41 -12.53 -6.02 -2.62
N GLY A 42 -11.95 -4.97 -3.22
CA GLY A 42 -12.61 -4.16 -4.25
C GLY A 42 -13.09 -2.79 -3.78
N LEU A 43 -13.02 -2.47 -2.50
CA LEU A 43 -13.46 -1.17 -1.96
C LEU A 43 -12.61 0.01 -2.47
N LEU A 44 -11.37 -0.24 -2.89
CA LEU A 44 -10.47 0.72 -3.56
C LEU A 44 -10.34 0.47 -5.07
N HIS A 45 -11.18 -0.36 -5.66
CA HIS A 45 -11.12 -0.61 -7.09
C HIS A 45 -11.55 0.64 -7.86
N ARG A 46 -10.62 1.22 -8.61
CA ARG A 46 -10.81 2.49 -9.36
C ARG A 46 -10.83 2.29 -10.88
N GLY A 47 -10.82 1.05 -11.36
CA GLY A 47 -10.75 0.72 -12.77
C GLY A 47 -9.45 1.17 -13.44
N THR A 48 -8.34 1.25 -12.70
CA THR A 48 -7.06 1.80 -13.15
C THR A 48 -6.55 1.09 -14.41
N GLU A 49 -6.58 -0.23 -14.45
CA GLU A 49 -6.11 -1.02 -15.59
C GLU A 49 -6.91 -0.67 -16.86
N LYS A 50 -8.23 -0.59 -16.76
CA LYS A 50 -9.10 -0.25 -17.88
C LYS A 50 -8.92 1.18 -18.36
N LEU A 51 -8.65 2.10 -17.46
CA LEU A 51 -8.38 3.50 -17.79
C LEU A 51 -7.03 3.66 -18.51
N ILE A 52 -6.02 2.92 -18.12
CA ILE A 52 -4.67 2.96 -18.72
C ILE A 52 -4.70 2.45 -20.17
N GLU A 53 -5.53 1.46 -20.50
CA GLU A 53 -5.65 0.94 -21.87
C GLU A 53 -5.92 2.03 -22.93
N GLN A 54 -6.54 3.14 -22.55
CA GLN A 54 -6.90 4.26 -23.40
C GLN A 54 -5.88 5.42 -23.37
N LYS A 55 -4.74 5.22 -22.71
CA LYS A 55 -3.73 6.26 -22.50
C LYS A 55 -2.43 5.92 -23.21
N THR A 56 -1.66 6.95 -23.55
CA THR A 56 -0.26 6.76 -23.95
C THR A 56 0.58 6.36 -22.74
N TYR A 57 1.74 5.76 -22.96
CA TYR A 57 2.64 5.40 -21.87
C TYR A 57 2.99 6.58 -20.95
N THR A 58 3.25 7.76 -21.51
CA THR A 58 3.51 8.96 -20.72
C THR A 58 2.29 9.41 -19.88
N GLN A 59 1.08 9.28 -20.43
CA GLN A 59 -0.15 9.60 -19.72
C GLN A 59 -0.52 8.55 -18.67
N ALA A 60 0.06 7.36 -18.75
CA ALA A 60 -0.17 6.29 -17.79
C ALA A 60 0.64 6.46 -16.50
N ILE A 61 1.76 7.18 -16.52
CA ILE A 61 2.65 7.37 -15.37
C ILE A 61 1.89 7.76 -14.08
N PRO A 62 1.00 8.78 -14.07
CA PRO A 62 0.30 9.18 -12.84
C PRO A 62 -0.59 8.10 -12.23
N TYR A 63 -0.98 7.09 -12.98
CA TYR A 63 -1.76 5.98 -12.42
C TYR A 63 -0.91 5.06 -11.55
N PHE A 64 0.39 4.93 -11.88
CA PHE A 64 1.33 4.13 -11.09
C PHE A 64 1.64 4.76 -9.74
N ASP A 65 1.67 6.10 -9.65
CA ASP A 65 1.84 6.82 -8.38
C ASP A 65 0.77 6.45 -7.35
N ARG A 66 -0.42 6.10 -7.81
CA ARG A 66 -1.58 5.82 -6.99
C ARG A 66 -1.77 4.35 -6.64
N LEU A 67 -0.86 3.48 -7.04
CA LEU A 67 -0.85 2.07 -6.64
C LEU A 67 -0.30 1.93 -5.22
N ASP A 68 0.96 2.19 -5.02
CA ASP A 68 1.57 2.37 -3.71
C ASP A 68 1.84 3.87 -3.50
N TYR A 69 0.84 4.58 -3.01
CA TYR A 69 0.87 6.04 -2.86
C TYR A 69 1.86 6.52 -1.79
N VAL A 70 2.47 5.62 -1.04
CA VAL A 70 3.55 5.92 -0.08
C VAL A 70 4.92 5.80 -0.74
N SER A 71 5.04 5.13 -1.89
CA SER A 71 6.28 4.96 -2.65
C SER A 71 6.11 5.29 -4.14
N PRO A 72 5.58 6.48 -4.51
CA PRO A 72 5.21 6.81 -5.88
C PRO A 72 6.41 6.73 -6.84
N MET A 73 7.56 7.30 -6.49
CA MET A 73 8.75 7.30 -7.37
C MET A 73 9.28 5.90 -7.68
N CYS A 74 9.12 4.95 -6.75
CA CYS A 74 9.50 3.56 -7.01
C CYS A 74 8.56 2.90 -8.01
N GLN A 75 7.27 3.22 -7.98
CA GLN A 75 6.27 2.72 -8.91
C GLN A 75 6.46 3.28 -10.31
N GLU A 76 6.68 4.59 -10.45
CA GLU A 76 7.03 5.23 -11.71
C GLU A 76 8.31 4.64 -12.30
N HIS A 77 9.33 4.44 -11.47
CA HIS A 77 10.61 3.87 -11.92
C HIS A 77 10.44 2.45 -12.44
N ALA A 78 9.68 1.60 -11.76
CA ALA A 78 9.39 0.25 -12.20
C ALA A 78 8.69 0.24 -13.58
N PHE A 79 7.69 1.11 -13.76
CA PHE A 79 7.00 1.26 -15.04
C PHE A 79 7.94 1.77 -16.14
N ALA A 80 8.75 2.81 -15.85
CA ALA A 80 9.70 3.35 -16.80
C ALA A 80 10.72 2.31 -17.26
N LEU A 81 11.26 1.49 -16.33
CA LEU A 81 12.17 0.40 -16.68
C LEU A 81 11.52 -0.63 -17.59
N ALA A 82 10.28 -1.01 -17.34
CA ALA A 82 9.55 -1.96 -18.18
C ALA A 82 9.36 -1.42 -19.60
N VAL A 83 9.02 -0.14 -19.76
CA VAL A 83 8.86 0.50 -21.07
C VAL A 83 10.21 0.66 -21.79
N GLU A 84 11.27 1.02 -21.07
CA GLU A 84 12.63 1.15 -21.62
C GLU A 84 13.17 -0.19 -22.11
N ASP A 85 12.92 -1.25 -21.36
CA ASP A 85 13.31 -2.61 -21.75
C ASP A 85 12.55 -3.06 -23.02
N LEU A 86 11.25 -2.81 -23.07
CA LEU A 86 10.42 -3.11 -24.23
C LEU A 86 10.90 -2.38 -25.50
N LEU A 87 11.36 -1.15 -25.36
CA LEU A 87 11.82 -0.29 -26.46
C LEU A 87 13.32 -0.42 -26.73
N ASN A 88 14.06 -1.21 -25.95
CA ASN A 88 15.52 -1.29 -25.97
C ASN A 88 16.22 0.08 -25.84
N ILE A 89 15.68 0.96 -25.03
CA ILE A 89 16.24 2.29 -24.76
C ILE A 89 17.05 2.23 -23.45
N LYS A 90 18.23 2.83 -23.46
CA LYS A 90 19.04 2.98 -22.25
C LYS A 90 18.99 4.44 -21.78
N ALA A 91 18.53 4.65 -20.54
CA ALA A 91 18.56 5.97 -19.95
C ALA A 91 20.00 6.48 -19.78
N PRO A 92 20.27 7.78 -19.99
CA PRO A 92 21.58 8.38 -19.73
C PRO A 92 22.01 8.18 -18.27
N ILE A 93 23.32 8.07 -18.03
CA ILE A 93 23.87 7.79 -16.69
C ILE A 93 23.40 8.80 -15.64
N ARG A 94 23.28 10.08 -15.98
CA ARG A 94 22.76 11.10 -15.09
C ARG A 94 21.30 10.82 -14.67
N ALA A 95 20.46 10.38 -15.59
CA ALA A 95 19.07 10.03 -15.30
C ALA A 95 18.99 8.83 -14.34
N GLN A 96 19.87 7.83 -14.51
CA GLN A 96 19.93 6.67 -13.61
C GLN A 96 20.27 7.09 -12.18
N TYR A 97 21.27 7.96 -11.97
CA TYR A 97 21.60 8.47 -10.64
C TYR A 97 20.46 9.29 -10.02
N ILE A 98 19.78 10.13 -10.80
CA ILE A 98 18.61 10.89 -10.33
C ILE A 98 17.49 9.94 -9.89
N ARG A 99 17.20 8.90 -10.66
CA ARG A 99 16.20 7.89 -10.30
C ARG A 99 16.53 7.20 -8.99
N VAL A 100 17.77 6.76 -8.81
CA VAL A 100 18.21 6.12 -7.55
C VAL A 100 18.05 7.09 -6.38
N MET A 101 18.49 8.34 -6.53
CA MET A 101 18.35 9.36 -5.48
C MET A 101 16.88 9.55 -5.07
N PHE A 102 15.96 9.70 -6.01
CA PHE A 102 14.54 9.87 -5.70
C PHE A 102 13.88 8.60 -5.18
N ALA A 103 14.30 7.42 -5.62
CA ALA A 103 13.84 6.15 -5.07
C ALA A 103 14.24 6.00 -3.58
N GLU A 104 15.47 6.37 -3.22
CA GLU A 104 15.92 6.31 -1.82
C GLU A 104 15.27 7.39 -0.94
N LEU A 105 15.03 8.61 -1.46
CA LEU A 105 14.23 9.61 -0.77
C LEU A 105 12.81 9.11 -0.50
N THR A 106 12.18 8.52 -1.50
CA THR A 106 10.84 7.90 -1.37
C THR A 106 10.85 6.78 -0.33
N ARG A 107 11.91 5.97 -0.29
CA ARG A 107 12.08 4.92 0.72
C ARG A 107 12.14 5.49 2.14
N ILE A 108 12.88 6.57 2.33
CA ILE A 108 12.94 7.28 3.62
C ILE A 108 11.56 7.78 4.03
N LEU A 109 10.83 8.41 3.11
CA LEU A 109 9.47 8.91 3.37
C LEU A 109 8.50 7.78 3.73
N ASN A 110 8.61 6.63 3.04
CA ASN A 110 7.82 5.44 3.35
C ASN A 110 8.09 4.95 4.78
N HIS A 111 9.35 4.86 5.18
CA HIS A 111 9.70 4.44 6.54
C HIS A 111 9.23 5.46 7.59
N LEU A 112 9.34 6.76 7.30
CA LEU A 112 8.85 7.83 8.18
C LEU A 112 7.32 7.83 8.33
N LEU A 113 6.58 7.24 7.43
CA LEU A 113 5.14 7.06 7.56
C LEU A 113 4.78 5.73 8.21
N ASN A 114 5.39 4.64 7.75
CA ASN A 114 5.01 3.29 8.14
C ASN A 114 5.39 2.98 9.61
N ILE A 115 6.61 3.30 10.03
CA ILE A 115 7.07 3.02 11.40
C ILE A 115 6.23 3.78 12.44
N PRO A 116 5.98 5.11 12.31
CA PRO A 116 5.12 5.81 13.25
C PRO A 116 3.65 5.40 13.18
N ALA A 117 3.14 4.99 12.02
CA ALA A 117 1.79 4.41 11.93
C ALA A 117 1.68 3.13 12.74
N PHE A 118 2.66 2.25 12.63
CA PHE A 118 2.73 1.05 13.47
C PHE A 118 2.87 1.38 14.96
N ALA A 119 3.70 2.37 15.31
CA ALA A 119 3.82 2.84 16.69
C ALA A 119 2.49 3.38 17.24
N MET A 120 1.71 4.08 16.42
CA MET A 120 0.38 4.57 16.77
C MET A 120 -0.60 3.42 17.07
N ASP A 121 -0.55 2.34 16.30
CA ASP A 121 -1.40 1.17 16.50
C ASP A 121 -1.15 0.48 17.85
N ILE A 122 0.09 0.50 18.34
CA ILE A 122 0.45 -0.02 19.67
C ILE A 122 0.31 1.04 20.79
N GLY A 123 -0.23 2.22 20.50
CA GLY A 123 -0.58 3.26 21.47
C GLY A 123 0.36 4.46 21.54
N ALA A 124 1.41 4.53 20.71
CA ALA A 124 2.37 5.64 20.68
C ALA A 124 2.02 6.64 19.58
N ALA A 125 1.18 7.64 19.84
CA ALA A 125 0.75 8.64 18.87
C ALA A 125 1.83 9.70 18.56
N THR A 126 2.72 10.00 19.49
CA THR A 126 3.75 11.06 19.35
C THR A 126 4.70 10.87 18.19
N PRO A 127 5.24 9.64 17.90
CA PRO A 127 6.11 9.42 16.75
C PRO A 127 5.46 9.79 15.42
N MET A 128 4.16 9.56 15.25
CA MET A 128 3.41 9.92 14.05
C MET A 128 3.37 11.44 13.86
N LEU A 129 3.12 12.20 14.92
CA LEU A 129 3.10 13.66 14.87
C LEU A 129 4.48 14.24 14.55
N LEU A 130 5.54 13.69 15.13
CA LEU A 130 6.92 14.12 14.86
C LEU A 130 7.35 13.78 13.43
N SER A 131 6.97 12.62 12.89
CA SER A 131 7.31 12.24 11.51
C SER A 131 6.66 13.18 10.49
N LEU A 132 5.43 13.62 10.73
CA LEU A 132 4.72 14.57 9.86
C LEU A 132 5.38 15.95 9.80
N ILE A 133 6.10 16.37 10.84
CA ILE A 133 6.85 17.63 10.86
C ILE A 133 8.03 17.57 9.87
N HIS A 134 8.63 16.40 9.67
CA HIS A 134 9.79 16.22 8.79
C HIS A 134 9.43 15.89 7.34
N ILE A 135 8.18 15.59 7.07
CA ILE A 135 7.66 15.34 5.72
C ILE A 135 7.22 16.67 5.07
#